data_d4045bd5c486a937e2c7fc2615fcb122
#
_entry.id   d4045bd5c486a937e2c7fc2615fcb122
#
_cell.length_a   1.000
_cell.length_b   1.000
_cell.length_c   1.000
_cell.angle_alpha   90.00
_cell.angle_beta   90.00
_cell.angle_gamma   90.00
#
_symmetry.space_group_name_H-M   'P 1'
#
loop_
_entity.id
_entity.type
_entity.pdbx_description
1 polymer ?
#
loop_
_entity_poly.entity_id
_entity_poly.type
_entity_poly.pdbx_seq_one_letter_code
_entity_poly.pdbx_strand_id
1 'polypeptide(L)'
;MSAEISAPESARPPLPLLVAFAGGALSLALLLGALGFQYLGGYPPCEICHWQRWPHIASAIVGLGGWGLMQARVLDRKWDTGVAWIVVLCLAVSGAIGVYHSGIELHLWAGPQACTGPRFEFNGTIDFNARVVMCDIAAWRLFGISMAGYNAMISLLAAALGALALIRRRN
;
A
#
# COMPACT_ATOMS: atom_id res chain seq x y z
N MET A 1 0.85 53.54 22.03
CA MET A 1 0.07 52.36 21.75
C MET A 1 0.68 51.67 20.52
N SER A 2 1.65 50.78 20.74
CA SER A 2 2.30 50.01 19.69
C SER A 2 1.48 48.76 19.45
N ALA A 3 0.80 48.68 18.29
CA ALA A 3 0.13 47.48 17.85
C ALA A 3 1.19 46.44 17.47
N GLU A 4 1.39 45.43 18.28
CA GLU A 4 2.13 44.22 17.90
C GLU A 4 1.36 43.53 16.79
N ILE A 5 1.87 43.66 15.58
CA ILE A 5 1.45 42.84 14.44
C ILE A 5 2.03 41.45 14.69
N SER A 6 1.24 40.57 15.36
CA SER A 6 1.54 39.16 15.43
C SER A 6 1.48 38.60 14.01
N ALA A 7 2.64 38.22 13.47
CA ALA A 7 2.75 37.48 12.23
C ALA A 7 1.84 36.23 12.29
N PRO A 8 1.10 35.90 11.22
CA PRO A 8 0.29 34.70 11.21
C PRO A 8 1.20 33.50 11.40
N GLU A 9 1.07 32.83 12.54
CA GLU A 9 1.69 31.54 12.81
C GLU A 9 1.34 30.64 11.65
N SER A 10 2.34 30.29 10.84
CA SER A 10 2.17 29.42 9.69
C SER A 10 1.62 28.09 10.21
N ALA A 11 0.31 27.92 10.13
CA ALA A 11 -0.41 26.79 10.69
C ALA A 11 0.05 25.52 9.98
N ARG A 12 1.07 24.86 10.55
CA ARG A 12 1.50 23.53 10.08
C ARG A 12 0.30 22.60 10.08
N PRO A 13 0.09 21.80 9.03
CA PRO A 13 -1.00 20.85 9.01
C PRO A 13 -0.89 19.92 10.23
N PRO A 14 -2.01 19.55 10.87
CA PRO A 14 -1.98 18.67 12.02
C PRO A 14 -1.34 17.33 11.67
N LEU A 15 -0.59 16.78 12.61
CA LEU A 15 0.17 15.54 12.40
C LEU A 15 -0.65 14.38 11.79
N PRO A 16 -1.92 14.09 12.21
CA PRO A 16 -2.71 13.06 11.56
C PRO A 16 -2.96 13.31 10.09
N LEU A 17 -3.18 14.57 9.72
CA LEU A 17 -3.40 14.94 8.33
C LEU A 17 -2.14 14.72 7.48
N LEU A 18 -0.95 14.97 8.06
CA LEU A 18 0.34 14.65 7.41
C LEU A 18 0.53 13.15 7.26
N VAL A 19 0.20 12.35 8.29
CA VAL A 19 0.27 10.88 8.23
C VAL A 19 -0.67 10.34 7.16
N ALA A 20 -1.91 10.85 7.09
CA ALA A 20 -2.88 10.46 6.08
C ALA A 20 -2.39 10.79 4.65
N PHE A 21 -1.90 12.01 4.44
CA PHE A 21 -1.36 12.44 3.15
C PHE A 21 -0.14 11.63 2.74
N ALA A 22 0.85 11.50 3.63
CA ALA A 22 2.10 10.79 3.33
C ALA A 22 1.86 9.30 3.06
N GLY A 23 1.01 8.63 3.86
CA GLY A 23 0.63 7.24 3.64
C GLY A 23 -0.16 7.02 2.36
N GLY A 24 -1.10 7.92 2.04
CA GLY A 24 -1.84 7.90 0.78
C GLY A 24 -0.95 8.13 -0.44
N ALA A 25 -0.03 9.09 -0.38
CA ALA A 25 0.94 9.37 -1.45
C ALA A 25 1.91 8.20 -1.65
N LEU A 26 2.41 7.60 -0.56
CA LEU A 26 3.25 6.39 -0.63
C LEU A 26 2.50 5.24 -1.28
N SER A 27 1.24 5.01 -0.89
CA SER A 27 0.39 3.95 -1.48
C SER A 27 0.17 4.17 -2.97
N LEU A 28 -0.07 5.42 -3.38
CA LEU A 28 -0.19 5.77 -4.81
C LEU A 28 1.12 5.50 -5.55
N ALA A 29 2.27 5.89 -4.98
CA ALA A 29 3.58 5.64 -5.58
C ALA A 29 3.88 4.15 -5.76
N LEU A 30 3.56 3.31 -4.75
CA LEU A 30 3.72 1.86 -4.83
C LEU A 30 2.78 1.24 -5.88
N LEU A 31 1.54 1.72 -6.00
CA LEU A 31 0.61 1.30 -7.06
C LEU A 31 1.14 1.66 -8.45
N LEU A 32 1.59 2.89 -8.64
CA LEU A 32 2.14 3.33 -9.93
C LEU A 32 3.40 2.56 -10.28
N GLY A 33 4.26 2.25 -9.29
CA GLY A 33 5.40 1.37 -9.48
C GLY A 33 4.98 -0.04 -9.93
N ALA A 34 3.99 -0.64 -9.24
CA ALA A 34 3.47 -1.96 -9.62
C ALA A 34 2.84 -1.98 -11.02
N LEU A 35 2.13 -0.91 -11.42
CA LEU A 35 1.59 -0.76 -12.78
C LEU A 35 2.72 -0.54 -13.80
N GLY A 36 3.76 0.21 -13.44
CA GLY A 36 4.95 0.36 -14.28
C GLY A 36 5.64 -0.97 -14.56
N PHE A 37 5.86 -1.80 -13.54
CA PHE A 37 6.40 -3.15 -13.73
C PHE A 37 5.50 -4.01 -14.63
N GLN A 38 4.18 -3.90 -14.46
CA GLN A 38 3.22 -4.68 -15.25
C GLN A 38 3.18 -4.25 -16.72
N TYR A 39 3.01 -2.95 -17.00
CA TYR A 39 2.74 -2.46 -18.35
C TYR A 39 4.01 -2.06 -19.13
N LEU A 40 5.02 -1.51 -18.44
CA LEU A 40 6.27 -1.10 -19.05
C LEU A 40 7.32 -2.22 -18.95
N GLY A 41 7.38 -2.92 -17.81
CA GLY A 41 8.32 -4.01 -17.58
C GLY A 41 7.87 -5.35 -18.14
N GLY A 42 6.60 -5.52 -18.51
CA GLY A 42 6.05 -6.78 -19.04
C GLY A 42 5.94 -7.90 -18.00
N TYR A 43 5.92 -7.57 -16.69
CA TYR A 43 5.77 -8.53 -15.59
C TYR A 43 4.30 -8.68 -15.21
N PRO A 44 3.59 -9.74 -15.65
CA PRO A 44 2.20 -9.93 -15.30
C PRO A 44 2.06 -10.20 -13.79
N PRO A 45 1.07 -9.57 -13.13
CA PRO A 45 0.87 -9.77 -11.69
C PRO A 45 0.22 -11.14 -11.42
N CYS A 46 0.64 -11.80 -10.34
CA CYS A 46 -0.03 -12.97 -9.81
C CYS A 46 -1.30 -12.58 -9.02
N GLU A 47 -2.08 -13.55 -8.57
CA GLU A 47 -3.30 -13.30 -7.80
C GLU A 47 -3.03 -12.59 -6.47
N ILE A 48 -2.01 -13.03 -5.70
CA ILE A 48 -1.65 -12.40 -4.42
C ILE A 48 -1.08 -10.99 -4.65
N CYS A 49 -0.43 -10.74 -5.80
CA CYS A 49 -0.01 -9.39 -6.17
C CYS A 49 -1.22 -8.44 -6.30
N HIS A 50 -2.34 -8.91 -6.84
CA HIS A 50 -3.58 -8.12 -6.89
C HIS A 50 -4.13 -7.86 -5.49
N TRP A 51 -4.10 -8.84 -4.57
CA TRP A 51 -4.57 -8.65 -3.19
C TRP A 51 -3.81 -7.55 -2.47
N GLN A 52 -2.50 -7.40 -2.70
CA GLN A 52 -1.70 -6.32 -2.12
C GLN A 52 -2.09 -4.93 -2.64
N ARG A 53 -2.62 -4.83 -3.87
CA ARG A 53 -3.00 -3.55 -4.48
C ARG A 53 -4.26 -2.95 -3.88
N TRP A 54 -5.24 -3.77 -3.46
CA TRP A 54 -6.50 -3.29 -2.92
C TRP A 54 -6.34 -2.40 -1.69
N PRO A 55 -5.57 -2.78 -0.66
CA PRO A 55 -5.31 -1.89 0.47
C PRO A 55 -4.59 -0.60 0.07
N HIS A 56 -3.68 -0.64 -0.92
CA HIS A 56 -3.04 0.58 -1.42
C HIS A 56 -4.01 1.50 -2.14
N ILE A 57 -4.95 0.96 -2.93
CA ILE A 57 -6.01 1.74 -3.57
C ILE A 57 -6.86 2.44 -2.49
N ALA A 58 -7.31 1.69 -1.48
CA ALA A 58 -8.07 2.24 -0.37
C ALA A 58 -7.28 3.32 0.39
N SER A 59 -6.00 3.07 0.70
CA SER A 59 -5.11 4.02 1.37
C SER A 59 -4.91 5.30 0.55
N ALA A 60 -4.70 5.19 -0.76
CA ALA A 60 -4.54 6.35 -1.64
C ALA A 60 -5.82 7.19 -1.70
N ILE A 61 -6.99 6.56 -1.89
CA ILE A 61 -8.27 7.25 -1.96
C ILE A 61 -8.58 7.93 -0.62
N VAL A 62 -8.49 7.20 0.49
CA VAL A 62 -8.84 7.74 1.82
C VAL A 62 -7.84 8.79 2.28
N GLY A 63 -6.54 8.55 2.08
CA GLY A 63 -5.48 9.47 2.53
C GLY A 63 -5.44 10.76 1.74
N LEU A 64 -5.37 10.67 0.41
CA LEU A 64 -5.31 11.85 -0.46
C LEU A 64 -6.68 12.53 -0.59
N GLY A 65 -7.76 11.74 -0.73
CA GLY A 65 -9.13 12.25 -0.78
C GLY A 65 -9.53 12.93 0.53
N GLY A 66 -9.28 12.30 1.67
CA GLY A 66 -9.55 12.88 2.98
C GLY A 66 -8.77 14.16 3.22
N TRP A 67 -7.47 14.17 2.86
CA TRP A 67 -6.65 15.39 2.90
C TRP A 67 -7.25 16.50 2.03
N GLY A 68 -7.59 16.21 0.78
CA GLY A 68 -8.16 17.19 -0.16
C GLY A 68 -9.51 17.75 0.31
N LEU A 69 -10.41 16.89 0.79
CA LEU A 69 -11.72 17.30 1.31
C LEU A 69 -11.59 18.18 2.57
N MET A 70 -10.61 17.91 3.46
CA MET A 70 -10.35 18.74 4.62
C MET A 70 -9.74 20.09 4.24
N GLN A 71 -8.88 20.13 3.20
CA GLN A 71 -8.35 21.40 2.69
C GLN A 71 -9.42 22.25 2.02
N ALA A 72 -10.36 21.61 1.31
CA ALA A 72 -11.53 22.26 0.72
C ALA A 72 -12.61 22.64 1.75
N ARG A 73 -12.42 22.33 3.03
CA ARG A 73 -13.37 22.56 4.13
C ARG A 73 -14.73 21.85 3.94
N VAL A 74 -14.75 20.78 3.13
CA VAL A 74 -15.92 19.92 2.93
C VAL A 74 -16.02 18.88 4.06
N LEU A 75 -14.89 18.38 4.53
CA LEU A 75 -14.80 17.45 5.64
C LEU A 75 -14.21 18.15 6.87
N ASP A 76 -14.88 17.97 8.02
CA ASP A 76 -14.41 18.48 9.31
C ASP A 76 -13.06 17.85 9.70
N ARG A 77 -12.16 18.67 10.26
CA ARG A 77 -10.85 18.21 10.77
C ARG A 77 -10.94 17.27 11.96
N LYS A 78 -12.10 17.14 12.60
CA LYS A 78 -12.34 16.14 13.66
C LYS A 78 -12.13 14.69 13.16
N TRP A 79 -12.22 14.46 11.85
CA TRP A 79 -12.01 13.16 11.21
C TRP A 79 -10.54 12.85 10.85
N ASP A 80 -9.61 13.82 11.03
CA ASP A 80 -8.21 13.69 10.62
C ASP A 80 -7.53 12.43 11.20
N THR A 81 -7.74 12.19 12.49
CA THR A 81 -7.18 11.04 13.20
C THR A 81 -7.79 9.72 12.72
N GLY A 82 -9.10 9.69 12.44
CA GLY A 82 -9.77 8.51 11.90
C GLY A 82 -9.25 8.15 10.50
N VAL A 83 -9.14 9.14 9.62
CA VAL A 83 -8.57 8.99 8.28
C VAL A 83 -7.13 8.46 8.35
N ALA A 84 -6.30 9.03 9.23
CA ALA A 84 -4.92 8.60 9.41
C ALA A 84 -4.83 7.12 9.88
N TRP A 85 -5.67 6.69 10.81
CA TRP A 85 -5.68 5.30 11.27
C TRP A 85 -6.15 4.32 10.19
N ILE A 86 -7.12 4.71 9.34
CA ILE A 86 -7.53 3.88 8.20
C ILE A 86 -6.35 3.68 7.24
N VAL A 87 -5.62 4.76 6.93
CA VAL A 87 -4.42 4.69 6.05
C VAL A 87 -3.35 3.78 6.66
N VAL A 88 -3.06 3.93 7.96
CA VAL A 88 -2.10 3.07 8.68
C VAL A 88 -2.52 1.60 8.63
N LEU A 89 -3.81 1.31 8.84
CA LEU A 89 -4.36 -0.04 8.77
C LEU A 89 -4.23 -0.62 7.36
N CYS A 90 -4.57 0.14 6.32
CA CYS A 90 -4.42 -0.30 4.93
C CYS A 90 -2.96 -0.65 4.60
N LEU A 91 -2.00 0.19 5.02
CA LEU A 91 -0.58 -0.09 4.85
C LEU A 91 -0.15 -1.36 5.59
N ALA A 92 -0.61 -1.54 6.83
CA ALA A 92 -0.32 -2.75 7.62
C ALA A 92 -0.87 -4.01 6.94
N VAL A 93 -2.11 -3.96 6.43
CA VAL A 93 -2.74 -5.07 5.71
C VAL A 93 -1.98 -5.41 4.43
N SER A 94 -1.64 -4.40 3.60
CA SER A 94 -0.85 -4.66 2.38
C SER A 94 0.52 -5.26 2.71
N GLY A 95 1.19 -4.74 3.73
CA GLY A 95 2.46 -5.26 4.19
C GLY A 95 2.37 -6.70 4.72
N ALA A 96 1.31 -7.04 5.47
CA ALA A 96 1.07 -8.40 5.95
C ALA A 96 0.84 -9.38 4.79
N ILE A 97 0.05 -8.99 3.78
CA ILE A 97 -0.12 -9.77 2.55
C ILE A 97 1.23 -9.94 1.84
N GLY A 98 2.07 -8.89 1.82
CA GLY A 98 3.43 -8.93 1.26
C GLY A 98 4.34 -9.92 1.98
N VAL A 99 4.29 -9.99 3.31
CA VAL A 99 5.02 -10.99 4.11
C VAL A 99 4.55 -12.41 3.75
N TYR A 100 3.22 -12.62 3.72
CA TYR A 100 2.65 -13.90 3.33
C TYR A 100 3.11 -14.33 1.94
N HIS A 101 3.05 -13.41 0.97
CA HIS A 101 3.49 -13.68 -0.41
C HIS A 101 4.99 -13.98 -0.49
N SER A 102 5.84 -13.18 0.16
CA SER A 102 7.28 -13.42 0.19
C SER A 102 7.65 -14.76 0.80
N GLY A 103 6.89 -15.21 1.80
CA GLY A 103 7.10 -16.54 2.40
C GLY A 103 6.74 -17.67 1.44
N ILE A 104 5.73 -17.49 0.57
CA ILE A 104 5.42 -18.44 -0.51
C ILE A 104 6.57 -18.49 -1.54
N GLU A 105 7.08 -17.32 -1.97
CA GLU A 105 8.21 -17.22 -2.90
C GLU A 105 9.53 -17.81 -2.35
N LEU A 106 9.67 -17.83 -1.02
CA LEU A 106 10.79 -18.45 -0.29
C LEU A 106 10.51 -19.91 0.09
N HIS A 107 9.35 -20.47 -0.29
CA HIS A 107 8.91 -21.84 0.01
C HIS A 107 8.85 -22.14 1.53
N LEU A 108 8.61 -21.12 2.37
CA LEU A 108 8.43 -21.28 3.82
C LEU A 108 7.07 -21.91 4.15
N TRP A 109 6.07 -21.67 3.31
CA TRP A 109 4.73 -22.24 3.39
C TRP A 109 4.09 -22.36 2.00
N ALA A 110 3.08 -23.24 1.90
CA ALA A 110 2.35 -23.44 0.66
C ALA A 110 1.46 -22.22 0.35
N GLY A 111 1.42 -21.82 -0.91
CA GLY A 111 0.49 -20.81 -1.41
C GLY A 111 -0.90 -21.40 -1.72
N PRO A 112 -1.88 -20.55 -2.07
CA PRO A 112 -3.19 -20.99 -2.53
C PRO A 112 -3.06 -21.86 -3.78
N GLN A 113 -3.81 -22.97 -3.85
CA GLN A 113 -3.80 -23.85 -5.02
C GLN A 113 -4.16 -23.15 -6.33
N ALA A 114 -4.93 -22.08 -6.25
CA ALA A 114 -5.31 -21.26 -7.39
C ALA A 114 -4.12 -20.59 -8.11
N CYS A 115 -2.99 -20.36 -7.42
CA CYS A 115 -1.82 -19.73 -8.03
C CYS A 115 -0.48 -20.45 -7.78
N THR A 116 -0.49 -21.62 -7.12
CA THR A 116 0.71 -22.45 -6.87
C THR A 116 0.57 -23.88 -7.36
N GLY A 117 -0.61 -24.27 -7.85
CA GLY A 117 -0.88 -25.60 -8.37
C GLY A 117 -0.96 -25.66 -9.89
N PRO A 118 -0.77 -26.85 -10.50
CA PRO A 118 -1.00 -27.03 -11.93
C PRO A 118 -2.48 -26.78 -12.22
N ARG A 119 -2.81 -25.71 -12.91
CA ARG A 119 -4.16 -25.47 -13.44
C ARG A 119 -4.38 -26.34 -14.66
N PHE A 120 -4.73 -27.60 -14.46
CA PHE A 120 -5.32 -28.42 -15.51
C PHE A 120 -6.84 -28.27 -15.44
N GLU A 121 -7.38 -27.13 -15.86
CA GLU A 121 -8.78 -27.07 -16.24
C GLU A 121 -8.92 -27.65 -17.65
N PHE A 122 -9.29 -28.90 -17.73
CA PHE A 122 -9.63 -29.57 -18.99
C PHE A 122 -10.99 -29.07 -19.47
N ASN A 123 -11.03 -27.88 -20.05
CA ASN A 123 -12.20 -27.34 -20.76
C ASN A 123 -12.15 -27.58 -22.26
N GLY A 124 -11.52 -28.67 -22.69
CA GLY A 124 -11.54 -29.10 -24.10
C GLY A 124 -10.65 -28.31 -25.08
N THR A 125 -10.09 -27.17 -24.66
CA THR A 125 -9.14 -26.39 -25.45
C THR A 125 -7.94 -26.02 -24.60
N ILE A 126 -6.78 -26.59 -24.91
CA ILE A 126 -5.51 -26.24 -24.25
C ILE A 126 -5.01 -24.98 -24.95
N ASP A 127 -5.11 -23.83 -24.29
CA ASP A 127 -4.45 -22.60 -24.73
C ASP A 127 -2.98 -22.63 -24.30
N PHE A 128 -2.12 -23.06 -25.22
CA PHE A 128 -0.66 -23.11 -25.00
C PHE A 128 -0.02 -21.72 -24.87
N ASN A 129 -0.76 -20.62 -25.11
CA ASN A 129 -0.31 -19.25 -24.96
C ASN A 129 -0.74 -18.63 -23.62
N ALA A 130 -1.55 -19.29 -22.81
CA ALA A 130 -1.93 -18.81 -21.50
C ALA A 130 -0.69 -18.74 -20.59
N ARG A 131 -0.21 -17.53 -20.26
CA ARG A 131 0.86 -17.30 -19.30
C ARG A 131 0.31 -17.62 -17.90
N VAL A 132 0.63 -18.79 -17.38
CA VAL A 132 0.35 -19.14 -15.99
C VAL A 132 1.34 -18.37 -15.12
N VAL A 133 0.84 -17.37 -14.38
CA VAL A 133 1.65 -16.59 -13.43
C VAL A 133 1.57 -17.28 -12.07
N MET A 134 2.67 -17.90 -11.67
CA MET A 134 2.77 -18.61 -10.40
C MET A 134 3.05 -17.61 -9.26
N CYS A 135 2.50 -17.89 -8.06
CA CYS A 135 2.73 -17.06 -6.88
C CYS A 135 4.00 -17.45 -6.09
N ASP A 136 4.53 -18.63 -6.33
CA ASP A 136 5.74 -19.17 -5.68
C ASP A 136 7.04 -18.83 -6.42
N ILE A 137 6.92 -18.20 -7.59
CA ILE A 137 8.05 -17.77 -8.40
C ILE A 137 8.04 -16.25 -8.49
N ALA A 138 9.04 -15.60 -7.87
CA ALA A 138 9.17 -14.15 -7.96
C ALA A 138 9.49 -13.72 -9.39
N ALA A 139 8.59 -12.93 -10.01
CA ALA A 139 8.76 -12.41 -11.37
C ALA A 139 9.99 -11.48 -11.50
N TRP A 140 10.40 -10.84 -10.40
CA TRP A 140 11.54 -9.94 -10.36
C TRP A 140 12.13 -9.90 -8.96
N ARG A 141 13.46 -9.79 -8.89
CA ARG A 141 14.21 -9.63 -7.63
C ARG A 141 15.32 -8.60 -7.79
N LEU A 142 15.53 -7.78 -6.77
CA LEU A 142 16.66 -6.88 -6.65
C LEU A 142 17.34 -7.14 -5.30
N PHE A 143 18.66 -7.32 -5.29
CA PHE A 143 19.44 -7.72 -4.11
C PHE A 143 18.86 -8.93 -3.35
N GLY A 144 18.28 -9.89 -4.09
CA GLY A 144 17.67 -11.09 -3.53
C GLY A 144 16.24 -10.90 -2.96
N ILE A 145 15.74 -9.67 -2.90
CA ILE A 145 14.39 -9.35 -2.39
C ILE A 145 13.42 -9.22 -3.57
N SER A 146 12.27 -9.88 -3.44
CA SER A 146 11.20 -9.79 -4.43
C SER A 146 10.40 -8.50 -4.32
N MET A 147 9.55 -8.20 -5.33
CA MET A 147 8.59 -7.09 -5.25
C MET A 147 7.68 -7.21 -4.02
N ALA A 148 7.22 -8.43 -3.69
CA ALA A 148 6.39 -8.68 -2.52
C ALA A 148 7.15 -8.36 -1.23
N GLY A 149 8.45 -8.71 -1.16
CA GLY A 149 9.32 -8.39 -0.03
C GLY A 149 9.52 -6.88 0.14
N TYR A 150 9.76 -6.16 -0.95
CA TYR A 150 9.85 -4.68 -0.90
C TYR A 150 8.54 -4.05 -0.44
N ASN A 151 7.40 -4.51 -0.97
CA ASN A 151 6.11 -4.04 -0.50
C ASN A 151 5.90 -4.29 0.99
N ALA A 152 6.23 -5.49 1.48
CA ALA A 152 6.13 -5.84 2.89
C ALA A 152 6.95 -4.87 3.77
N MET A 153 8.23 -4.69 3.46
CA MET A 153 9.12 -3.83 4.24
C MET A 153 8.67 -2.37 4.25
N ILE A 154 8.39 -1.80 3.07
CA ILE A 154 8.03 -0.39 2.95
C ILE A 154 6.69 -0.12 3.63
N SER A 155 5.68 -0.96 3.40
CA SER A 155 4.34 -0.77 3.92
C SER A 155 4.29 -0.97 5.44
N LEU A 156 4.96 -1.99 6.00
CA LEU A 156 5.01 -2.21 7.44
C LEU A 156 5.80 -1.12 8.17
N LEU A 157 6.93 -0.68 7.59
CA LEU A 157 7.70 0.42 8.15
C LEU A 157 6.86 1.71 8.19
N ALA A 158 6.19 2.04 7.09
CA ALA A 158 5.33 3.23 7.02
C ALA A 158 4.15 3.12 8.00
N ALA A 159 3.52 1.94 8.11
CA ALA A 159 2.45 1.70 9.08
C ALA A 159 2.94 1.86 10.52
N ALA A 160 4.10 1.29 10.86
CA ALA A 160 4.69 1.39 12.20
C ALA A 160 5.03 2.84 12.55
N LEU A 161 5.69 3.58 11.65
CA LEU A 161 6.02 5.00 11.86
C LEU A 161 4.77 5.87 11.99
N GLY A 162 3.76 5.64 11.15
CA GLY A 162 2.48 6.34 11.23
C GLY A 162 1.74 6.07 12.54
N ALA A 163 1.66 4.81 12.96
CA ALA A 163 1.06 4.42 14.23
C ALA A 163 1.79 5.06 15.43
N LEU A 164 3.12 4.98 15.47
CA LEU A 164 3.94 5.59 16.52
C LEU A 164 3.74 7.11 16.60
N ALA A 165 3.68 7.79 15.46
CA ALA A 165 3.44 9.22 15.41
C ALA A 165 2.06 9.59 15.98
N LEU A 166 1.02 8.81 15.65
CA LEU A 166 -0.34 9.05 16.14
C LEU A 166 -0.49 8.74 17.64
N ILE A 167 0.17 7.68 18.14
CA ILE A 167 0.13 7.29 19.56
C ILE A 167 0.86 8.34 20.42
N ARG A 168 2.08 8.75 20.02
CA ARG A 168 2.88 9.75 20.76
C ARG A 168 2.19 11.12 20.88
N ARG A 169 1.34 11.47 19.92
CA ARG A 169 0.56 12.71 20.00
C ARG A 169 -0.53 12.67 21.08
N ARG A 170 -1.02 11.48 21.44
CA ARG A 170 -2.10 11.32 22.43
C ARG A 170 -1.61 11.37 23.89
N ASN A 171 -0.31 11.17 24.08
CA ASN A 171 0.37 11.27 25.38
C ASN A 171 1.04 12.64 25.54
#